data_deb06782b5a334bdac43a9e75edd90d8
#
_entry.id   deb06782b5a334bdac43a9e75edd90d8
#
_cell.length_a   1.000
_cell.length_b   1.000
_cell.length_c   1.000
_cell.angle_alpha   90.00
_cell.angle_beta   90.00
_cell.angle_gamma   90.00
#
_symmetry.space_group_name_H-M   'P 1'
#
loop_
_entity.id
_entity.type
_entity.pdbx_description
1 polymer ?
#
loop_
_entity_poly.entity_id
_entity_poly.type
_entity_poly.pdbx_seq_one_letter_code
_entity_poly.pdbx_strand_id
1 'polypeptide(L)'
;MNLFRNNPNLMFVLEQYLDEEMLAWAEQELDQFGALCGTDIDRRAVHTDREGQPKLIKYDKHGNDISEVWLNEGYKQTIKQTYQTGIVGYVHKEIPALGRRGDYLYSFAQGYLLSQAEPGFYCPVTLTMATAYLLDHYGDPHLKAEFLPHVIAT
;
A
#
# COMPACT_ATOMS: atom_id res chain seq x y z
N MET A 1 9.94 4.48 -16.10
CA MET A 1 8.96 3.57 -16.76
C MET A 1 7.64 3.68 -16.01
N ASN A 2 6.47 3.56 -16.66
CA ASN A 2 5.18 3.52 -15.96
C ASN A 2 4.65 2.08 -16.01
N LEU A 3 4.54 1.41 -14.87
CA LEU A 3 4.15 0.00 -14.81
C LEU A 3 2.68 -0.21 -15.18
N PHE A 4 1.81 0.77 -14.94
CA PHE A 4 0.39 0.67 -15.31
C PHE A 4 0.20 0.78 -16.83
N ARG A 5 0.76 1.81 -17.46
CA ARG A 5 0.66 2.01 -18.92
C ARG A 5 1.25 0.86 -19.73
N ASN A 6 2.25 0.18 -19.18
CA ASN A 6 2.89 -0.95 -19.84
C ASN A 6 2.18 -2.30 -19.58
N ASN A 7 0.98 -2.26 -18.99
CA ASN A 7 0.24 -3.46 -18.60
C ASN A 7 -1.18 -3.47 -19.16
N PRO A 8 -1.35 -3.70 -20.49
CA PRO A 8 -2.67 -3.67 -21.12
C PRO A 8 -3.64 -4.73 -20.56
N ASN A 9 -3.13 -5.85 -20.05
CA ASN A 9 -3.97 -6.88 -19.45
C ASN A 9 -4.62 -6.40 -18.13
N LEU A 10 -3.90 -5.62 -17.33
CA LEU A 10 -4.47 -5.04 -16.10
C LEU A 10 -5.61 -4.08 -16.46
N MET A 11 -5.38 -3.22 -17.45
CA MET A 11 -6.41 -2.29 -17.93
C MET A 11 -7.65 -3.02 -18.43
N PHE A 12 -7.46 -4.05 -19.27
CA PHE A 12 -8.56 -4.88 -19.76
C PHE A 12 -9.40 -5.48 -18.62
N VAL A 13 -8.74 -5.99 -17.56
CA VAL A 13 -9.46 -6.55 -16.39
C VAL A 13 -10.26 -5.47 -15.68
N LEU A 14 -9.69 -4.28 -15.46
CA LEU A 14 -10.39 -3.18 -14.80
C LEU A 14 -11.63 -2.73 -15.58
N GLU A 15 -11.54 -2.62 -16.90
CA GLU A 15 -12.66 -2.30 -17.80
C GLU A 15 -13.81 -3.31 -17.74
N GLN A 16 -13.53 -4.58 -17.43
CA GLN A 16 -14.58 -5.62 -17.37
C GLN A 16 -15.37 -5.60 -16.06
N TYR A 17 -14.79 -5.09 -14.96
CA TYR A 17 -15.36 -5.29 -13.62
C TYR A 17 -15.63 -4.01 -12.86
N LEU A 18 -15.02 -2.88 -13.22
CA LEU A 18 -15.33 -1.59 -12.60
C LEU A 18 -16.42 -0.88 -13.39
N ASP A 19 -17.31 -0.17 -12.68
CA ASP A 19 -18.23 0.76 -13.32
C ASP A 19 -17.47 1.98 -13.88
N GLU A 20 -18.14 2.73 -14.77
CA GLU A 20 -17.52 3.82 -15.54
C GLU A 20 -16.90 4.91 -14.64
N GLU A 21 -17.58 5.28 -13.55
CA GLU A 21 -17.10 6.32 -12.62
C GLU A 21 -15.86 5.84 -11.84
N MET A 22 -15.92 4.61 -11.30
CA MET A 22 -14.81 4.01 -10.57
C MET A 22 -13.62 3.77 -11.49
N LEU A 23 -13.87 3.32 -12.73
CA LEU A 23 -12.81 3.09 -13.72
C LEU A 23 -12.08 4.38 -14.05
N ALA A 24 -12.82 5.46 -14.39
CA ALA A 24 -12.22 6.74 -14.76
C ALA A 24 -11.34 7.33 -13.63
N TRP A 25 -11.77 7.19 -12.38
CA TRP A 25 -10.99 7.58 -11.22
C TRP A 25 -9.78 6.65 -11.01
N ALA A 26 -9.99 5.34 -11.04
CA ALA A 26 -8.96 4.34 -10.82
C ALA A 26 -7.82 4.44 -11.86
N GLU A 27 -8.14 4.71 -13.12
CA GLU A 27 -7.14 4.92 -14.17
C GLU A 27 -6.17 6.05 -13.83
N GLN A 28 -6.66 7.17 -13.34
CA GLN A 28 -5.83 8.32 -12.98
C GLN A 28 -4.91 8.00 -11.80
N GLU A 29 -5.46 7.38 -10.76
CA GLU A 29 -4.70 6.99 -9.58
C GLU A 29 -3.66 5.89 -9.88
N LEU A 30 -4.04 4.87 -10.63
CA LEU A 30 -3.15 3.78 -11.03
C LEU A 30 -2.06 4.24 -12.00
N ASP A 31 -2.35 5.24 -12.86
CA ASP A 31 -1.32 5.83 -13.73
C ASP A 31 -0.24 6.55 -12.90
N GLN A 32 -0.64 7.35 -11.93
CA GLN A 32 0.28 8.03 -11.02
C GLN A 32 1.08 7.01 -10.18
N PHE A 33 0.38 6.04 -9.60
CA PHE A 33 1.03 5.01 -8.78
C PHE A 33 1.94 4.09 -9.61
N GLY A 34 1.53 3.72 -10.82
CA GLY A 34 2.34 2.92 -11.76
C GLY A 34 3.62 3.64 -12.20
N ALA A 35 3.56 4.98 -12.36
CA ALA A 35 4.75 5.79 -12.60
C ALA A 35 5.67 5.80 -11.37
N LEU A 36 5.11 6.00 -10.18
CA LEU A 36 5.87 5.98 -8.92
C LEU A 36 6.53 4.62 -8.66
N CYS A 37 5.81 3.51 -8.88
CA CYS A 37 6.33 2.15 -8.77
C CYS A 37 7.50 1.93 -9.74
N GLY A 38 7.34 2.30 -11.01
CA GLY A 38 8.35 2.07 -12.04
C GLY A 38 9.55 3.05 -12.01
N THR A 39 9.63 3.93 -11.02
CA THR A 39 10.72 4.91 -10.88
C THR A 39 11.26 4.97 -9.46
N ASP A 40 10.62 5.74 -8.59
CA ASP A 40 11.16 6.02 -7.25
C ASP A 40 11.09 4.82 -6.32
N ILE A 41 9.98 4.07 -6.33
CA ILE A 41 9.85 2.87 -5.50
C ILE A 41 10.85 1.81 -5.95
N ASP A 42 10.94 1.53 -7.26
CA ASP A 42 11.91 0.59 -7.82
C ASP A 42 13.36 0.95 -7.40
N ARG A 43 13.75 2.22 -7.56
CA ARG A 43 15.09 2.68 -7.14
C ARG A 43 15.35 2.49 -5.65
N ARG A 44 14.35 2.77 -4.80
CA ARG A 44 14.45 2.59 -3.34
C ARG A 44 14.49 1.12 -2.97
N ALA A 45 13.73 0.28 -3.66
CA ALA A 45 13.70 -1.17 -3.49
C ALA A 45 15.08 -1.78 -3.77
N VAL A 46 15.72 -1.38 -4.87
CA VAL A 46 17.10 -1.80 -5.19
C VAL A 46 18.09 -1.42 -4.08
N HIS A 47 18.00 -0.21 -3.53
CA HIS A 47 18.84 0.19 -2.40
C HIS A 47 18.52 -0.62 -1.14
N THR A 48 17.23 -0.81 -0.82
CA THR A 48 16.81 -1.58 0.35
C THR A 48 17.30 -3.01 0.28
N ASP A 49 17.21 -3.67 -0.89
CA ASP A 49 17.65 -5.04 -1.10
C ASP A 49 19.18 -5.21 -0.95
N ARG A 50 19.95 -4.27 -1.48
CA ARG A 50 21.42 -4.40 -1.54
C ARG A 50 22.15 -3.91 -0.31
N GLU A 51 21.79 -2.74 0.19
CA GLU A 51 22.59 -2.01 1.19
C GLU A 51 21.75 -1.52 2.38
N GLY A 52 20.46 -1.26 2.18
CA GLY A 52 19.57 -0.62 3.14
C GLY A 52 18.60 -1.57 3.84
N GLN A 53 18.91 -2.84 3.97
CA GLN A 53 18.02 -3.83 4.60
C GLN A 53 17.64 -3.45 6.02
N PRO A 54 16.42 -3.80 6.49
CA PRO A 54 16.02 -3.63 7.89
C PRO A 54 17.03 -4.27 8.85
N LYS A 55 17.34 -3.57 9.93
CA LYS A 55 18.34 -4.03 10.92
C LYS A 55 17.77 -3.92 12.32
N LEU A 56 18.00 -4.94 13.14
CA LEU A 56 17.74 -4.83 14.57
C LEU A 56 18.89 -4.09 15.25
N ILE A 57 18.61 -2.92 15.80
CA ILE A 57 19.52 -2.19 16.67
C ILE A 57 19.23 -2.63 18.10
N LYS A 58 19.97 -3.61 18.59
CA LYS A 58 19.71 -4.23 19.89
C LYS A 58 20.07 -3.32 21.05
N TYR A 59 21.20 -2.62 20.95
CA TYR A 59 21.75 -1.80 22.02
C TYR A 59 22.05 -0.38 21.54
N ASP A 60 21.88 0.58 22.43
CA ASP A 60 22.36 1.94 22.23
C ASP A 60 23.90 2.03 22.46
N LYS A 61 24.46 3.24 22.30
CA LYS A 61 25.91 3.50 22.51
C LYS A 61 26.38 3.31 23.96
N HIS A 62 25.46 3.18 24.91
CA HIS A 62 25.74 2.98 26.35
C HIS A 62 25.51 1.52 26.78
N GLY A 63 25.06 0.64 25.87
CA GLY A 63 24.79 -0.76 26.16
C GLY A 63 23.36 -1.03 26.68
N ASN A 64 22.48 -0.03 26.71
CA ASN A 64 21.07 -0.24 27.08
C ASN A 64 20.34 -0.95 25.94
N ASP A 65 19.48 -1.90 26.29
CA ASP A 65 18.62 -2.61 25.33
C ASP A 65 17.54 -1.65 24.82
N ILE A 66 17.57 -1.37 23.50
CA ILE A 66 16.56 -0.54 22.82
C ILE A 66 15.70 -1.37 21.87
N SER A 67 16.21 -2.51 21.38
CA SER A 67 15.50 -3.43 20.47
C SER A 67 14.73 -2.72 19.36
N GLU A 68 15.33 -1.72 18.71
CA GLU A 68 14.72 -0.92 17.65
C GLU A 68 14.93 -1.56 16.27
N VAL A 69 13.89 -1.62 15.44
CA VAL A 69 14.01 -2.00 14.03
C VAL A 69 14.30 -0.75 13.21
N TRP A 70 15.55 -0.64 12.75
CA TRP A 70 15.96 0.43 11.85
C TRP A 70 15.52 0.15 10.41
N LEU A 71 14.91 1.14 9.77
CA LEU A 71 14.53 1.15 8.36
C LEU A 71 15.19 2.34 7.66
N ASN A 72 15.66 2.16 6.44
CA ASN A 72 16.20 3.26 5.65
C ASN A 72 15.10 4.27 5.24
N GLU A 73 15.47 5.50 4.96
CA GLU A 73 14.51 6.57 4.66
C GLU A 73 13.73 6.34 3.36
N GLY A 74 14.35 5.71 2.35
CA GLY A 74 13.66 5.35 1.11
C GLY A 74 12.52 4.36 1.36
N TYR A 75 12.76 3.35 2.19
CA TYR A 75 11.73 2.38 2.59
C TYR A 75 10.58 3.07 3.35
N LYS A 76 10.88 3.96 4.31
CA LYS A 76 9.86 4.74 5.03
C LYS A 76 9.01 5.62 4.09
N GLN A 77 9.64 6.23 3.07
CA GLN A 77 8.93 7.00 2.05
C GLN A 77 8.02 6.11 1.20
N THR A 78 8.46 4.92 0.83
CA THR A 78 7.65 3.94 0.10
C THR A 78 6.43 3.53 0.93
N ILE A 79 6.61 3.23 2.23
CA ILE A 79 5.51 2.95 3.17
C ILE A 79 4.48 4.08 3.11
N LYS A 80 4.92 5.30 3.39
CA LYS A 80 4.04 6.48 3.45
C LYS A 80 3.26 6.69 2.14
N GLN A 81 3.96 6.73 1.02
CA GLN A 81 3.36 6.97 -0.29
C GLN A 81 2.38 5.86 -0.70
N THR A 82 2.69 4.62 -0.38
CA THR A 82 1.80 3.49 -0.69
C THR A 82 0.50 3.55 0.13
N TYR A 83 0.56 3.75 1.43
CA TYR A 83 -0.67 3.82 2.24
C TYR A 83 -1.53 5.05 1.90
N GLN A 84 -0.91 6.16 1.51
CA GLN A 84 -1.61 7.37 1.07
C GLN A 84 -2.46 7.18 -0.20
N THR A 85 -2.19 6.17 -1.02
CA THR A 85 -3.04 5.84 -2.19
C THR A 85 -4.37 5.19 -1.83
N GLY A 86 -4.58 4.87 -0.55
CA GLY A 86 -5.79 4.18 -0.10
C GLY A 86 -5.80 2.69 -0.40
N ILE A 87 -4.64 2.08 -0.70
CA ILE A 87 -4.50 0.65 -1.03
C ILE A 87 -5.17 -0.29 -0.01
N VAL A 88 -5.19 0.09 1.26
CA VAL A 88 -5.93 -0.60 2.33
C VAL A 88 -7.24 0.10 2.64
N GLY A 89 -7.21 1.43 2.73
CA GLY A 89 -8.28 2.23 3.31
C GLY A 89 -9.55 2.29 2.48
N TYR A 90 -9.44 2.43 1.18
CA TYR A 90 -10.59 2.77 0.33
C TYR A 90 -11.61 1.64 0.13
N VAL A 91 -11.30 0.42 0.52
CA VAL A 91 -12.30 -0.66 0.61
C VAL A 91 -13.20 -0.51 1.85
N HIS A 92 -12.69 0.14 2.90
CA HIS A 92 -13.35 0.26 4.22
C HIS A 92 -13.91 1.65 4.50
N LYS A 93 -13.44 2.69 3.80
CA LYS A 93 -13.90 4.08 3.90
C LYS A 93 -14.20 4.66 2.53
N GLU A 94 -14.92 5.77 2.51
CA GLU A 94 -15.24 6.47 1.27
C GLU A 94 -13.98 7.03 0.58
N ILE A 95 -13.96 6.91 -0.73
CA ILE A 95 -13.03 7.65 -1.59
C ILE A 95 -13.56 9.08 -1.69
N PRO A 96 -12.81 10.11 -1.25
CA PRO A 96 -13.32 11.47 -1.21
C PRO A 96 -13.82 12.00 -2.56
N ALA A 97 -13.18 11.60 -3.65
CA ALA A 97 -13.54 12.01 -5.00
C ALA A 97 -14.86 11.39 -5.51
N LEU A 98 -15.24 10.23 -4.96
CA LEU A 98 -16.41 9.47 -5.42
C LEU A 98 -17.56 9.45 -4.40
N GLY A 99 -17.33 9.86 -3.16
CA GLY A 99 -18.32 9.81 -2.08
C GLY A 99 -18.84 8.41 -1.74
N ARG A 100 -18.10 7.37 -2.12
CA ARG A 100 -18.42 5.96 -1.87
C ARG A 100 -17.17 5.12 -1.61
N ARG A 101 -17.35 3.95 -1.03
CA ARG A 101 -16.26 2.98 -0.85
C ARG A 101 -15.75 2.46 -2.19
N GLY A 102 -14.48 2.19 -2.24
CA GLY A 102 -13.85 1.55 -3.39
C GLY A 102 -14.06 0.05 -3.43
N ASP A 103 -13.39 -0.57 -4.39
CA ASP A 103 -13.45 -1.99 -4.68
C ASP A 103 -12.10 -2.68 -4.37
N TYR A 104 -12.15 -3.95 -3.98
CA TYR A 104 -10.94 -4.76 -3.80
C TYR A 104 -10.13 -4.90 -5.09
N LEU A 105 -10.78 -4.84 -6.25
CA LEU A 105 -10.08 -4.90 -7.53
C LEU A 105 -9.09 -3.74 -7.69
N TYR A 106 -9.50 -2.52 -7.29
CA TYR A 106 -8.60 -1.36 -7.26
C TYR A 106 -7.42 -1.57 -6.30
N SER A 107 -7.67 -2.05 -5.07
CA SER A 107 -6.61 -2.35 -4.10
C SER A 107 -5.65 -3.42 -4.61
N PHE A 108 -6.16 -4.48 -5.24
CA PHE A 108 -5.32 -5.53 -5.84
C PHE A 108 -4.56 -5.05 -7.07
N ALA A 109 -5.13 -4.16 -7.88
CA ALA A 109 -4.43 -3.52 -8.98
C ALA A 109 -3.22 -2.71 -8.49
N GLN A 110 -3.39 -1.94 -7.41
CA GLN A 110 -2.27 -1.25 -6.75
C GLN A 110 -1.22 -2.26 -6.22
N GLY A 111 -1.66 -3.31 -5.54
CA GLY A 111 -0.79 -4.37 -5.05
C GLY A 111 -0.02 -5.08 -6.17
N TYR A 112 -0.66 -5.31 -7.31
CA TYR A 112 -0.02 -5.87 -8.50
C TYR A 112 1.09 -4.96 -9.04
N LEU A 113 0.87 -3.65 -9.09
CA LEU A 113 1.89 -2.69 -9.50
C LEU A 113 3.04 -2.61 -8.48
N LEU A 114 2.70 -2.54 -7.20
CA LEU A 114 3.69 -2.49 -6.12
C LEU A 114 4.58 -3.74 -6.08
N SER A 115 3.98 -4.92 -6.25
CA SER A 115 4.71 -6.19 -6.18
C SER A 115 5.74 -6.38 -7.30
N GLN A 116 5.60 -5.65 -8.41
CA GLN A 116 6.60 -5.63 -9.47
C GLN A 116 7.85 -4.81 -9.12
N ALA A 117 7.69 -3.81 -8.24
CA ALA A 117 8.78 -2.92 -7.83
C ALA A 117 9.35 -3.28 -6.46
N GLU A 118 8.47 -3.54 -5.48
CA GLU A 118 8.85 -3.79 -4.07
C GLU A 118 7.99 -4.91 -3.45
N PRO A 119 8.22 -6.17 -3.85
CA PRO A 119 7.47 -7.31 -3.32
C PRO A 119 7.66 -7.52 -1.82
N GLY A 120 8.83 -7.15 -1.28
CA GLY A 120 9.12 -7.26 0.15
C GLY A 120 8.21 -6.39 1.01
N PHE A 121 7.88 -5.19 0.54
CA PHE A 121 6.94 -4.32 1.25
C PHE A 121 5.47 -4.69 0.98
N TYR A 122 5.14 -5.27 -0.16
CA TYR A 122 3.76 -5.70 -0.42
C TYR A 122 3.27 -6.76 0.57
N CYS A 123 4.16 -7.58 1.12
CA CYS A 123 3.81 -8.55 2.17
C CYS A 123 3.17 -7.90 3.41
N PRO A 124 3.77 -6.92 4.10
CA PRO A 124 3.10 -6.22 5.20
C PRO A 124 1.82 -5.47 4.78
N VAL A 125 1.72 -4.98 3.54
CA VAL A 125 0.47 -4.38 3.04
C VAL A 125 -0.66 -5.41 3.03
N THR A 126 -0.43 -6.63 2.55
CA THR A 126 -1.45 -7.69 2.56
C THR A 126 -1.89 -8.08 3.97
N LEU A 127 -0.96 -8.10 4.94
CA LEU A 127 -1.29 -8.33 6.35
C LEU A 127 -2.17 -7.20 6.92
N THR A 128 -1.87 -5.96 6.55
CA THR A 128 -2.69 -4.80 6.94
C THR A 128 -4.08 -4.86 6.31
N MET A 129 -4.20 -5.27 5.04
CA MET A 129 -5.49 -5.51 4.38
C MET A 129 -6.31 -6.58 5.11
N ALA A 130 -5.68 -7.70 5.48
CA ALA A 130 -6.33 -8.76 6.24
C ALA A 130 -6.78 -8.28 7.63
N THR A 131 -5.94 -7.49 8.32
CA THR A 131 -6.27 -6.90 9.62
C THR A 131 -7.46 -5.95 9.51
N ALA A 132 -7.48 -5.08 8.49
CA ALA A 132 -8.61 -4.18 8.24
C ALA A 132 -9.90 -4.96 7.98
N TYR A 133 -9.84 -6.00 7.17
CA TYR A 133 -10.98 -6.87 6.89
C TYR A 133 -11.52 -7.54 8.15
N LEU A 134 -10.65 -8.12 8.97
CA LEU A 134 -11.05 -8.79 10.22
C LEU A 134 -11.68 -7.78 11.21
N LEU A 135 -11.08 -6.61 11.38
CA LEU A 135 -11.63 -5.58 12.25
C LEU A 135 -12.98 -5.07 11.74
N ASP A 136 -13.12 -4.81 10.43
CA ASP A 136 -14.36 -4.27 9.87
C ASP A 136 -15.52 -5.27 9.90
N HIS A 137 -15.26 -6.56 9.66
CA HIS A 137 -16.32 -7.56 9.54
C HIS A 137 -16.57 -8.36 10.83
N TYR A 138 -15.55 -8.58 11.65
CA TYR A 138 -15.60 -9.48 12.80
C TYR A 138 -15.18 -8.84 14.12
N GLY A 139 -14.59 -7.64 14.10
CA GLY A 139 -14.23 -6.92 15.32
C GLY A 139 -15.46 -6.54 16.16
N ASP A 140 -15.37 -6.70 17.47
CA ASP A 140 -16.38 -6.10 18.34
C ASP A 140 -16.39 -4.57 18.24
N PRO A 141 -17.48 -3.88 18.65
CA PRO A 141 -17.60 -2.43 18.48
C PRO A 141 -16.46 -1.62 19.13
N HIS A 142 -15.89 -2.10 20.24
CA HIS A 142 -14.80 -1.40 20.93
C HIS A 142 -13.50 -1.52 20.12
N LEU A 143 -13.10 -2.74 19.74
CA LEU A 143 -11.91 -2.98 18.92
C LEU A 143 -12.00 -2.26 17.58
N LYS A 144 -13.18 -2.30 16.95
CA LYS A 144 -13.42 -1.60 15.69
C LYS A 144 -13.25 -0.09 15.82
N ALA A 145 -13.83 0.51 16.87
CA ALA A 145 -13.74 1.95 17.09
C ALA A 145 -12.31 2.40 17.43
N GLU A 146 -11.57 1.59 18.16
CA GLU A 146 -10.21 1.90 18.60
C GLU A 146 -9.18 1.72 17.48
N PHE A 147 -9.21 0.60 16.76
CA PHE A 147 -8.11 0.23 15.85
C PHE A 147 -8.39 0.47 14.37
N LEU A 148 -9.62 0.27 13.90
CA LEU A 148 -9.91 0.35 12.46
C LEU A 148 -9.54 1.72 11.84
N PRO A 149 -9.82 2.88 12.47
CA PRO A 149 -9.45 4.17 11.89
C PRO A 149 -7.94 4.32 11.64
N HIS A 150 -7.11 3.72 12.48
CA HIS A 150 -5.66 3.75 12.34
C HIS A 150 -5.18 2.82 11.22
N VAL A 151 -5.78 1.63 11.12
CA VAL A 151 -5.39 0.62 10.10
C VAL A 151 -5.75 1.07 8.69
N ILE A 152 -6.86 1.82 8.53
CA ILE A 152 -7.34 2.32 7.22
C ILE A 152 -6.94 3.77 6.95
N ALA A 153 -6.03 4.35 7.74
CA ALA A 153 -5.53 5.71 7.52
C ALA A 153 -4.84 5.85 6.14
N THR A 154 -4.97 7.00 5.52
CA THR A 154 -4.37 7.36 4.23
C THR A 154 -3.61 8.66 4.33
#